data_5786bdfdb384ef93023575d220bf78cd
#
_entry.id   5786bdfdb384ef93023575d220bf78cd
#
_cell.length_a   1.000
_cell.length_b   1.000
_cell.length_c   1.000
_cell.angle_alpha   90.00
_cell.angle_beta   90.00
_cell.angle_gamma   90.00
#
_symmetry.space_group_name_H-M   'P 1'
#
loop_
_entity.id
_entity.type
_entity.pdbx_description
1 polymer ?
#
loop_
_entity_poly.entity_id
_entity_poly.type
_entity_poly.pdbx_seq_one_letter_code
_entity_poly.pdbx_strand_id
1 'polypeptide(L)'
;MTAKKQHLKVAVVQAAPVLFDREATVEKTCALIEQAAEAAAQLILFPEAFIPAYPRGLSFGTVVGSRSPEGREIWQAYWENTVEVPGPITEKLGEAARKANVYLAIGVIERDALRSTATLYCTLLYFGPDGRLLGKHQKLKPTAAERLIWGEGDGSTLTVIETEIGKMGGLICWENYMPLARMAMYNKGVELYLAPTADARDTWQSTLRHIACEGRCFVLGCNQYMTKEMYPPDLKKLKELSDQPEVMCRGGSAIISPLGEVLAGPLFDQEGILFASLDLGEIARSKFDFDVVGHYARPDVFQLVINENPSLPVVRAENK
;
A
#
# COMPACT_ATOMS: atom_id res chain seq x y z
N MET A 1 18.86 -13.15 20.04
CA MET A 1 18.40 -13.16 18.64
C MET A 1 17.44 -14.34 18.50
N THR A 2 16.15 -14.10 18.38
CA THR A 2 15.15 -15.13 18.03
C THR A 2 15.48 -15.64 16.62
N ALA A 3 15.54 -16.95 16.44
CA ALA A 3 15.77 -17.55 15.12
C ALA A 3 14.62 -17.11 14.20
N LYS A 4 14.95 -16.46 13.07
CA LYS A 4 13.93 -16.12 12.03
C LYS A 4 13.19 -17.38 11.61
N LYS A 5 11.87 -17.30 11.48
CA LYS A 5 11.07 -18.40 10.92
C LYS A 5 11.55 -18.69 9.51
N GLN A 6 11.86 -19.95 9.21
CA GLN A 6 12.34 -20.35 7.89
C GLN A 6 11.22 -20.35 6.85
N HIS A 7 9.99 -20.64 7.25
CA HIS A 7 8.79 -20.63 6.40
C HIS A 7 7.76 -19.64 6.93
N LEU A 8 7.21 -18.84 6.03
CA LEU A 8 6.22 -17.81 6.32
C LEU A 8 5.01 -18.00 5.40
N LYS A 9 3.81 -18.15 5.95
CA LYS A 9 2.58 -18.11 5.15
C LYS A 9 2.05 -16.68 5.09
N VAL A 10 1.84 -16.18 3.87
CA VAL A 10 1.34 -14.82 3.62
C VAL A 10 -0.01 -14.85 2.90
N ALA A 11 -0.78 -13.79 3.07
CA ALA A 11 -2.04 -13.56 2.38
C ALA A 11 -2.05 -12.20 1.68
N VAL A 12 -2.58 -12.16 0.47
CA VAL A 12 -2.84 -10.93 -0.28
C VAL A 12 -4.34 -10.86 -0.55
N VAL A 13 -4.99 -9.85 -0.03
CA VAL A 13 -6.46 -9.69 -0.07
C VAL A 13 -6.85 -8.82 -1.26
N GLN A 14 -7.37 -9.42 -2.32
CA GLN A 14 -7.98 -8.69 -3.43
C GLN A 14 -9.46 -8.50 -3.16
N ALA A 15 -9.83 -7.31 -2.72
CA ALA A 15 -11.22 -6.97 -2.40
C ALA A 15 -11.53 -5.51 -2.75
N ALA A 16 -12.80 -5.20 -2.94
CA ALA A 16 -13.30 -3.83 -2.96
C ALA A 16 -13.58 -3.35 -1.53
N PRO A 17 -13.35 -2.07 -1.20
CA PRO A 17 -13.95 -1.46 -0.01
C PRO A 17 -15.46 -1.33 -0.16
N VAL A 18 -16.16 -1.00 0.92
CA VAL A 18 -17.49 -0.39 0.84
C VAL A 18 -17.26 1.10 0.58
N LEU A 19 -17.43 1.51 -0.69
CA LEU A 19 -16.98 2.81 -1.14
C LEU A 19 -17.67 3.96 -0.41
N PHE A 20 -16.86 4.90 0.11
CA PHE A 20 -17.32 6.06 0.87
C PHE A 20 -18.03 5.73 2.20
N ASP A 21 -17.87 4.49 2.68
CA ASP A 21 -18.32 4.07 3.99
C ASP A 21 -17.12 3.47 4.76
N ARG A 22 -16.48 4.29 5.56
CA ARG A 22 -15.30 3.92 6.35
C ARG A 22 -15.61 2.80 7.34
N GLU A 23 -16.72 2.91 8.07
CA GLU A 23 -17.06 1.96 9.13
C GLU A 23 -17.38 0.58 8.54
N ALA A 24 -18.19 0.52 7.49
CA ALA A 24 -18.48 -0.74 6.80
C ALA A 24 -17.22 -1.35 6.15
N THR A 25 -16.31 -0.52 5.63
CA THR A 25 -15.02 -0.99 5.09
C THR A 25 -14.14 -1.58 6.19
N VAL A 26 -14.11 -0.96 7.38
CA VAL A 26 -13.37 -1.48 8.54
C VAL A 26 -13.93 -2.81 9.02
N GLU A 27 -15.27 -2.94 9.08
CA GLU A 27 -15.92 -4.22 9.43
C GLU A 27 -15.55 -5.31 8.42
N LYS A 28 -15.65 -5.02 7.12
CA LYS A 28 -15.22 -5.94 6.04
C LYS A 28 -13.74 -6.30 6.19
N THR A 29 -12.88 -5.33 6.51
CA THR A 29 -11.44 -5.55 6.72
C THR A 29 -11.21 -6.52 7.87
N CYS A 30 -11.87 -6.33 9.02
CA CYS A 30 -11.73 -7.23 10.17
C CYS A 30 -12.15 -8.67 9.84
N ALA A 31 -13.27 -8.85 9.13
CA ALA A 31 -13.72 -10.18 8.69
C ALA A 31 -12.72 -10.85 7.73
N LEU A 32 -12.14 -10.11 6.79
CA LEU A 32 -11.12 -10.63 5.86
C LEU A 32 -9.80 -10.96 6.57
N ILE A 33 -9.41 -10.19 7.60
CA ILE A 33 -8.25 -10.51 8.46
C ILE A 33 -8.49 -11.85 9.19
N GLU A 34 -9.66 -12.03 9.79
CA GLU A 34 -10.04 -13.28 10.47
C GLU A 34 -9.99 -14.46 9.51
N GLN A 35 -10.61 -14.34 8.34
CA GLN A 35 -10.59 -15.39 7.30
C GLN A 35 -9.16 -15.74 6.84
N ALA A 36 -8.28 -14.76 6.66
CA ALA A 36 -6.90 -15.01 6.28
C ALA A 36 -6.10 -15.67 7.42
N ALA A 37 -6.38 -15.30 8.67
CA ALA A 37 -5.74 -15.88 9.85
C ALA A 37 -6.19 -17.34 10.09
N GLU A 38 -7.46 -17.67 9.87
CA GLU A 38 -7.96 -19.06 9.91
C GLU A 38 -7.22 -19.96 8.92
N ALA A 39 -6.81 -19.40 7.78
CA ALA A 39 -5.93 -20.09 6.83
C ALA A 39 -4.44 -20.10 7.24
N ALA A 40 -4.14 -19.71 8.49
CA ALA A 40 -2.78 -19.63 9.06
C ALA A 40 -1.84 -18.62 8.39
N ALA A 41 -2.35 -17.55 7.79
CA ALA A 41 -1.52 -16.43 7.32
C ALA A 41 -0.88 -15.71 8.51
N GLN A 42 0.37 -15.30 8.36
CA GLN A 42 1.15 -14.57 9.36
C GLN A 42 1.40 -13.11 8.97
N LEU A 43 1.31 -12.82 7.68
CA LEU A 43 1.32 -11.47 7.10
C LEU A 43 0.14 -11.35 6.14
N ILE A 44 -0.63 -10.29 6.28
CA ILE A 44 -1.79 -9.99 5.43
C ILE A 44 -1.59 -8.62 4.80
N LEU A 45 -1.73 -8.53 3.47
CA LEU A 45 -1.64 -7.28 2.73
C LEU A 45 -3.00 -6.93 2.10
N PHE A 46 -3.44 -5.71 2.32
CA PHE A 46 -4.60 -5.08 1.67
C PHE A 46 -4.18 -4.07 0.58
N PRO A 47 -5.09 -3.71 -0.35
CA PRO A 47 -4.81 -2.80 -1.45
C PRO A 47 -4.44 -1.37 -1.03
N GLU A 48 -3.88 -0.61 -1.99
CA GLU A 48 -3.76 0.85 -1.93
C GLU A 48 -5.11 1.51 -1.67
N ALA A 49 -5.14 2.54 -0.80
CA ALA A 49 -6.32 3.36 -0.54
C ALA A 49 -7.58 2.52 -0.24
N PHE A 50 -7.45 1.42 0.50
CA PHE A 50 -8.57 0.53 0.78
C PHE A 50 -9.61 1.22 1.67
N ILE A 51 -9.18 2.04 2.62
CA ILE A 51 -10.08 2.85 3.45
C ILE A 51 -9.88 4.34 3.13
N PRO A 52 -10.93 5.06 2.69
CA PRO A 52 -12.32 4.67 2.45
C PRO A 52 -12.57 4.10 1.06
N ALA A 53 -11.69 4.32 0.11
CA ALA A 53 -11.62 3.78 -1.25
C ALA A 53 -10.56 4.52 -2.09
N TYR A 54 -10.07 3.88 -3.15
CA TYR A 54 -9.47 4.57 -4.28
C TYR A 54 -10.59 5.19 -5.13
N PRO A 55 -10.67 6.53 -5.28
CA PRO A 55 -11.84 7.20 -5.86
C PRO A 55 -11.80 7.16 -7.40
N ARG A 56 -11.74 5.97 -7.97
CA ARG A 56 -11.60 5.72 -9.40
C ARG A 56 -12.74 6.34 -10.20
N GLY A 57 -12.41 7.09 -11.23
CA GLY A 57 -13.37 7.74 -12.11
C GLY A 57 -13.94 9.06 -11.58
N LEU A 58 -13.60 9.48 -10.36
CA LEU A 58 -14.03 10.75 -9.79
C LEU A 58 -13.01 11.86 -10.04
N SER A 59 -13.47 13.02 -10.46
CA SER A 59 -12.69 14.25 -10.63
C SER A 59 -12.88 15.24 -9.47
N PHE A 60 -13.85 15.01 -8.60
CA PHE A 60 -14.28 15.96 -7.56
C PHE A 60 -14.63 17.34 -8.14
N GLY A 61 -15.21 17.36 -9.35
CA GLY A 61 -15.57 18.57 -10.06
C GLY A 61 -14.39 19.48 -10.39
N THR A 62 -13.16 18.94 -10.42
CA THR A 62 -11.96 19.72 -10.67
C THR A 62 -11.61 19.74 -12.15
N VAL A 63 -11.56 20.95 -12.72
CA VAL A 63 -11.05 21.23 -14.06
C VAL A 63 -10.02 22.32 -13.93
N VAL A 64 -9.00 22.33 -14.79
CA VAL A 64 -7.97 23.40 -14.75
C VAL A 64 -8.64 24.76 -14.81
N GLY A 65 -8.41 25.58 -13.78
CA GLY A 65 -8.99 26.90 -13.63
C GLY A 65 -10.37 26.96 -12.95
N SER A 66 -11.08 25.85 -12.73
CA SER A 66 -12.38 25.85 -12.08
C SER A 66 -12.62 24.66 -11.15
N ARG A 67 -13.62 24.81 -10.28
CA ARG A 67 -14.11 23.78 -9.35
C ARG A 67 -15.60 23.96 -9.16
N SER A 68 -16.36 22.85 -9.14
CA SER A 68 -17.79 22.92 -8.92
C SER A 68 -18.16 22.85 -7.43
N PRO A 69 -19.30 23.42 -7.02
CA PRO A 69 -19.85 23.24 -5.68
C PRO A 69 -20.11 21.77 -5.35
N GLU A 70 -20.73 21.02 -6.25
CA GLU A 70 -21.08 19.60 -6.11
C GLU A 70 -19.81 18.74 -5.93
N GLY A 71 -18.74 19.07 -6.66
CA GLY A 71 -17.44 18.40 -6.50
C GLY A 71 -16.83 18.61 -5.11
N ARG A 72 -17.06 19.78 -4.49
CA ARG A 72 -16.63 20.05 -3.10
C ARG A 72 -17.42 19.24 -2.09
N GLU A 73 -18.72 19.00 -2.32
CA GLU A 73 -19.58 18.16 -1.47
C GLU A 73 -19.13 16.70 -1.54
N ILE A 74 -18.82 16.19 -2.75
CA ILE A 74 -18.27 14.84 -2.94
C ILE A 74 -16.91 14.71 -2.25
N TRP A 75 -16.04 15.73 -2.38
CA TRP A 75 -14.76 15.74 -1.70
C TRP A 75 -14.92 15.77 -0.18
N GLN A 76 -15.88 16.52 0.36
CA GLN A 76 -16.18 16.54 1.78
C GLN A 76 -16.60 15.15 2.27
N ALA A 77 -17.52 14.49 1.58
CA ALA A 77 -17.96 13.13 1.92
C ALA A 77 -16.78 12.14 1.89
N TYR A 78 -15.87 12.27 0.92
CA TYR A 78 -14.64 11.48 0.88
C TYR A 78 -13.74 11.76 2.09
N TRP A 79 -13.50 13.05 2.39
CA TRP A 79 -12.67 13.51 3.49
C TRP A 79 -13.19 13.05 4.87
N GLU A 80 -14.50 13.10 5.09
CA GLU A 80 -15.14 12.64 6.34
C GLU A 80 -14.94 11.15 6.59
N ASN A 81 -14.75 10.37 5.54
CA ASN A 81 -14.50 8.93 5.59
C ASN A 81 -13.00 8.56 5.64
N THR A 82 -12.08 9.51 5.66
CA THR A 82 -10.64 9.24 5.76
C THR A 82 -10.21 8.84 7.17
N VAL A 83 -8.95 8.41 7.32
CA VAL A 83 -8.40 7.84 8.54
C VAL A 83 -7.43 8.82 9.21
N GLU A 84 -7.65 9.15 10.48
CA GLU A 84 -6.65 9.81 11.31
C GLU A 84 -5.60 8.79 11.77
N VAL A 85 -4.31 9.17 11.71
CA VAL A 85 -3.20 8.26 12.05
C VAL A 85 -2.21 8.98 13.00
N PRO A 86 -2.16 8.52 14.28
CA PRO A 86 -3.00 7.51 14.93
C PRO A 86 -4.42 8.03 15.23
N GLY A 87 -5.38 7.11 15.39
CA GLY A 87 -6.77 7.44 15.72
C GLY A 87 -7.65 6.19 15.87
N PRO A 88 -8.95 6.36 16.11
CA PRO A 88 -9.85 5.25 16.47
C PRO A 88 -9.89 4.11 15.44
N ILE A 89 -9.74 4.44 14.15
CA ILE A 89 -9.70 3.42 13.09
C ILE A 89 -8.40 2.61 13.14
N THR A 90 -7.26 3.26 13.38
CA THR A 90 -6.00 2.55 13.55
C THR A 90 -6.00 1.66 14.78
N GLU A 91 -6.70 2.06 15.86
CA GLU A 91 -6.88 1.22 17.05
C GLU A 91 -7.72 -0.03 16.73
N LYS A 92 -8.84 0.11 15.99
CA LYS A 92 -9.67 -1.02 15.55
C LYS A 92 -8.88 -2.00 14.66
N LEU A 93 -8.09 -1.49 13.71
CA LEU A 93 -7.24 -2.32 12.83
C LEU A 93 -6.14 -3.03 13.63
N GLY A 94 -5.50 -2.34 14.56
CA GLY A 94 -4.52 -2.92 15.47
C GLY A 94 -5.12 -4.03 16.32
N GLU A 95 -6.32 -3.81 16.87
CA GLU A 95 -7.03 -4.83 17.66
C GLU A 95 -7.39 -6.07 16.81
N ALA A 96 -7.79 -5.88 15.54
CA ALA A 96 -8.03 -6.99 14.62
C ALA A 96 -6.74 -7.79 14.35
N ALA A 97 -5.62 -7.10 14.09
CA ALA A 97 -4.31 -7.72 13.91
C ALA A 97 -3.87 -8.51 15.17
N ARG A 98 -4.10 -7.94 16.36
CA ARG A 98 -3.79 -8.57 17.64
C ARG A 98 -4.63 -9.84 17.87
N LYS A 99 -5.95 -9.78 17.66
CA LYS A 99 -6.85 -10.93 17.81
C LYS A 99 -6.49 -12.07 16.88
N ALA A 100 -6.16 -11.73 15.64
CA ALA A 100 -5.74 -12.69 14.62
C ALA A 100 -4.27 -13.15 14.79
N ASN A 101 -3.48 -12.48 15.63
CA ASN A 101 -2.04 -12.71 15.84
C ASN A 101 -1.25 -12.67 14.51
N VAL A 102 -1.46 -11.61 13.71
CA VAL A 102 -0.86 -11.44 12.39
C VAL A 102 -0.15 -10.09 12.27
N TYR A 103 0.81 -10.01 11.36
CA TYR A 103 1.25 -8.74 10.81
C TYR A 103 0.23 -8.29 9.76
N LEU A 104 -0.15 -7.02 9.79
CA LEU A 104 -1.09 -6.43 8.85
C LEU A 104 -0.45 -5.24 8.14
N ALA A 105 -0.56 -5.20 6.81
CA ALA A 105 -0.27 -4.02 6.02
C ALA A 105 -1.51 -3.62 5.21
N ILE A 106 -1.91 -2.35 5.28
CA ILE A 106 -3.15 -1.87 4.67
C ILE A 106 -3.02 -0.45 4.13
N GLY A 107 -3.49 -0.24 2.90
CA GLY A 107 -3.58 1.08 2.31
C GLY A 107 -4.77 1.86 2.84
N VAL A 108 -4.53 3.08 3.27
CA VAL A 108 -5.57 4.02 3.74
C VAL A 108 -5.37 5.39 3.11
N ILE A 109 -6.43 6.19 3.11
CA ILE A 109 -6.30 7.63 2.92
C ILE A 109 -6.22 8.28 4.30
N GLU A 110 -5.03 8.72 4.62
CA GLU A 110 -4.69 9.36 5.89
C GLU A 110 -5.07 10.83 5.85
N ARG A 111 -5.71 11.32 6.91
CA ARG A 111 -5.91 12.75 7.18
C ARG A 111 -4.83 13.23 8.15
N ASP A 112 -4.08 14.25 7.76
CA ASP A 112 -3.05 14.84 8.64
C ASP A 112 -3.72 15.66 9.76
N ALA A 113 -3.87 15.03 10.92
CA ALA A 113 -4.44 15.66 12.12
C ALA A 113 -3.47 16.63 12.81
N LEU A 114 -2.16 16.54 12.54
CA LEU A 114 -1.14 17.32 13.24
C LEU A 114 -0.83 18.67 12.57
N ARG A 115 -0.86 18.70 11.22
CA ARG A 115 -0.42 19.86 10.44
C ARG A 115 -1.57 20.57 9.75
N SER A 116 -2.48 19.82 9.18
CA SER A 116 -3.63 20.31 8.43
C SER A 116 -4.73 19.29 8.45
N THR A 117 -5.92 19.69 8.84
CA THR A 117 -7.09 18.82 8.81
C THR A 117 -7.63 18.58 7.40
N ALA A 118 -7.10 19.30 6.38
CA ALA A 118 -7.60 19.23 4.99
C ALA A 118 -6.69 18.41 4.06
N THR A 119 -5.41 18.26 4.36
CA THR A 119 -4.50 17.49 3.50
C THR A 119 -4.71 16.00 3.71
N LEU A 120 -4.87 15.27 2.60
CA LEU A 120 -5.00 13.83 2.57
C LEU A 120 -3.75 13.20 1.96
N TYR A 121 -3.33 12.05 2.51
CA TYR A 121 -2.21 11.28 1.99
C TYR A 121 -2.64 9.85 1.70
N CYS A 122 -2.19 9.31 0.57
CA CYS A 122 -2.27 7.87 0.32
C CYS A 122 -1.17 7.19 1.14
N THR A 123 -1.56 6.34 2.09
CA THR A 123 -0.65 5.82 3.12
C THR A 123 -0.78 4.32 3.25
N LEU A 124 0.35 3.63 3.39
CA LEU A 124 0.44 2.22 3.77
C LEU A 124 0.77 2.15 5.26
N LEU A 125 -0.10 1.53 6.05
CA LEU A 125 0.06 1.32 7.49
C LEU A 125 0.57 -0.09 7.77
N TYR A 126 1.38 -0.24 8.81
CA TYR A 126 1.94 -1.52 9.25
C TYR A 126 1.61 -1.77 10.71
N PHE A 127 1.00 -2.92 11.01
CA PHE A 127 0.65 -3.33 12.38
C PHE A 127 1.34 -4.63 12.74
N GLY A 128 1.73 -4.75 14.01
CA GLY A 128 2.27 -5.97 14.58
C GLY A 128 1.18 -6.90 15.13
N PRO A 129 1.56 -8.16 15.45
CA PRO A 129 0.64 -9.13 16.06
C PRO A 129 0.26 -8.77 17.51
N ASP A 130 0.93 -7.78 18.10
CA ASP A 130 0.57 -7.17 19.38
C ASP A 130 -0.45 -6.01 19.25
N GLY A 131 -0.86 -5.68 18.01
CA GLY A 131 -1.80 -4.62 17.68
C GLY A 131 -1.17 -3.23 17.55
N ARG A 132 0.12 -3.07 17.81
CA ARG A 132 0.78 -1.76 17.67
C ARG A 132 0.93 -1.35 16.22
N LEU A 133 0.70 -0.07 15.94
CA LEU A 133 1.12 0.55 14.69
C LEU A 133 2.66 0.64 14.69
N LEU A 134 3.30 -0.17 13.85
CA LEU A 134 4.76 -0.28 13.76
C LEU A 134 5.37 0.84 12.92
N GLY A 135 4.61 1.40 11.99
CA GLY A 135 5.04 2.47 11.11
C GLY A 135 4.06 2.72 9.98
N LYS A 136 4.41 3.67 9.13
CA LYS A 136 3.64 4.01 7.92
C LYS A 136 4.57 4.44 6.79
N HIS A 137 4.06 4.38 5.57
CA HIS A 137 4.66 5.00 4.39
C HIS A 137 3.61 5.86 3.69
N GLN A 138 3.85 7.17 3.58
CA GLN A 138 3.05 8.09 2.78
C GLN A 138 3.58 8.11 1.34
N LYS A 139 2.70 7.95 0.36
CA LYS A 139 3.06 7.94 -1.06
C LYS A 139 3.84 9.20 -1.43
N LEU A 140 5.09 9.03 -1.88
CA LEU A 140 5.98 10.15 -2.21
C LEU A 140 5.42 11.03 -3.32
N LYS A 141 4.75 10.40 -4.31
CA LYS A 141 4.23 11.11 -5.47
C LYS A 141 2.90 10.50 -5.90
N PRO A 142 1.77 11.14 -5.61
CA PRO A 142 0.49 10.76 -6.19
C PRO A 142 0.54 10.80 -7.72
N THR A 143 -0.16 9.87 -8.36
CA THR A 143 -0.10 9.65 -9.81
C THR A 143 -1.11 10.51 -10.54
N ALA A 144 -0.67 11.27 -11.55
CA ALA A 144 -1.54 12.03 -12.45
C ALA A 144 -2.62 12.84 -11.69
N ALA A 145 -3.92 12.54 -11.88
CA ALA A 145 -5.03 13.24 -11.26
C ALA A 145 -5.10 13.06 -9.72
N GLU A 146 -4.48 12.04 -9.15
CA GLU A 146 -4.38 11.88 -7.69
C GLU A 146 -3.78 13.13 -7.02
N ARG A 147 -2.88 13.84 -7.71
CA ARG A 147 -2.26 15.10 -7.22
C ARG A 147 -3.24 16.24 -6.97
N LEU A 148 -4.47 16.12 -7.47
CA LEU A 148 -5.52 17.11 -7.22
C LEU A 148 -6.17 16.92 -5.84
N ILE A 149 -6.06 15.71 -5.27
CA ILE A 149 -6.76 15.31 -4.05
C ILE A 149 -5.83 14.85 -2.93
N TRP A 150 -4.62 14.37 -3.23
CA TRP A 150 -3.67 13.89 -2.25
C TRP A 150 -2.37 14.68 -2.25
N GLY A 151 -1.83 14.91 -1.07
CA GLY A 151 -0.51 15.47 -0.85
C GLY A 151 0.61 14.49 -1.12
N GLU A 152 1.83 15.03 -1.23
CA GLU A 152 3.07 14.27 -1.41
C GLU A 152 3.65 13.90 -0.05
N GLY A 153 3.98 12.62 0.14
CA GLY A 153 4.78 12.16 1.27
C GLY A 153 6.23 12.62 1.14
N ASP A 154 6.97 12.53 2.24
CA ASP A 154 8.40 12.83 2.27
C ASP A 154 9.23 11.59 2.63
N GLY A 155 10.56 11.74 2.63
CA GLY A 155 11.47 10.64 2.89
C GLY A 155 11.42 10.09 4.33
N SER A 156 10.82 10.81 5.28
CA SER A 156 10.75 10.38 6.68
C SER A 156 9.90 9.13 6.89
N THR A 157 9.06 8.81 5.90
CA THR A 157 8.18 7.64 5.93
C THR A 157 8.60 6.53 4.93
N LEU A 158 9.82 6.57 4.38
CA LEU A 158 10.41 5.45 3.63
C LEU A 158 10.78 4.32 4.60
N THR A 159 9.76 3.61 5.07
CA THR A 159 9.85 2.69 6.21
C THR A 159 10.12 1.26 5.76
N VAL A 160 11.12 0.63 6.38
CA VAL A 160 11.32 -0.82 6.41
C VAL A 160 11.37 -1.25 7.87
N ILE A 161 10.48 -2.15 8.25
CA ILE A 161 10.27 -2.59 9.63
C ILE A 161 10.95 -3.94 9.83
N GLU A 162 11.83 -4.02 10.81
CA GLU A 162 12.45 -5.28 11.23
C GLU A 162 11.48 -6.04 12.15
N THR A 163 11.15 -7.26 11.76
CA THR A 163 10.19 -8.11 12.46
C THR A 163 10.71 -9.54 12.63
N GLU A 164 10.01 -10.35 13.43
CA GLU A 164 10.34 -11.79 13.57
C GLU A 164 10.13 -12.59 12.28
N ILE A 165 9.28 -12.10 11.37
CA ILE A 165 9.00 -12.74 10.08
C ILE A 165 9.89 -12.23 8.95
N GLY A 166 10.80 -11.29 9.22
CA GLY A 166 11.68 -10.67 8.24
C GLY A 166 11.49 -9.15 8.17
N LYS A 167 12.27 -8.50 7.30
CA LYS A 167 12.19 -7.05 7.07
C LYS A 167 11.11 -6.75 6.05
N MET A 168 10.02 -6.12 6.47
CA MET A 168 8.90 -5.75 5.60
C MET A 168 8.85 -4.25 5.36
N GLY A 169 8.51 -3.88 4.14
CA GLY A 169 8.30 -2.51 3.70
C GLY A 169 7.86 -2.49 2.26
N GLY A 170 7.48 -1.34 1.73
CA GLY A 170 7.01 -1.31 0.35
C GLY A 170 6.77 0.10 -0.16
N LEU A 171 6.44 0.17 -1.43
CA LEU A 171 6.10 1.39 -2.16
C LEU A 171 4.70 1.24 -2.77
N ILE A 172 3.97 2.35 -2.84
CA ILE A 172 2.58 2.36 -3.26
C ILE A 172 2.49 2.61 -4.78
N CYS A 173 1.89 1.68 -5.53
CA CYS A 173 1.52 1.83 -6.93
C CYS A 173 2.71 2.29 -7.81
N TRP A 174 2.59 3.40 -8.51
CA TRP A 174 3.59 3.88 -9.46
C TRP A 174 4.86 4.45 -8.84
N GLU A 175 4.95 4.58 -7.51
CA GLU A 175 6.25 4.78 -6.86
C GLU A 175 7.22 3.65 -7.21
N ASN A 176 6.69 2.47 -7.49
CA ASN A 176 7.44 1.30 -7.94
C ASN A 176 8.13 1.51 -9.31
N TYR A 177 7.77 2.54 -10.05
CA TYR A 177 8.49 2.97 -11.26
C TYR A 177 9.61 3.98 -10.94
N MET A 178 9.78 4.43 -9.69
CA MET A 178 10.86 5.29 -9.27
C MET A 178 12.10 4.47 -8.89
N PRO A 179 13.16 4.37 -9.73
CA PRO A 179 14.31 3.48 -9.46
C PRO A 179 15.01 3.84 -8.15
N LEU A 180 15.11 5.13 -7.84
CA LEU A 180 15.79 5.62 -6.62
C LEU A 180 15.00 5.25 -5.35
N ALA A 181 13.66 5.26 -5.40
CA ALA A 181 12.83 4.84 -4.29
C ALA A 181 12.97 3.33 -4.03
N ARG A 182 13.00 2.49 -5.09
CA ARG A 182 13.27 1.05 -4.94
C ARG A 182 14.66 0.81 -4.34
N MET A 183 15.68 1.52 -4.85
CA MET A 183 17.05 1.41 -4.34
C MET A 183 17.14 1.77 -2.85
N ALA A 184 16.37 2.78 -2.39
CA ALA A 184 16.27 3.12 -0.97
C ALA A 184 15.73 1.94 -0.15
N MET A 185 14.67 1.27 -0.64
CA MET A 185 14.09 0.10 0.04
C MET A 185 15.05 -1.09 0.06
N TYR A 186 15.74 -1.36 -1.04
CA TYR A 186 16.74 -2.43 -1.10
C TYR A 186 17.91 -2.18 -0.13
N ASN A 187 18.39 -0.93 -0.06
CA ASN A 187 19.46 -0.55 0.85
C ASN A 187 19.07 -0.69 2.34
N LYS A 188 17.78 -0.52 2.66
CA LYS A 188 17.24 -0.81 3.99
C LYS A 188 17.09 -2.31 4.26
N GLY A 189 17.36 -3.15 3.26
CA GLY A 189 17.37 -4.60 3.37
C GLY A 189 15.98 -5.23 3.38
N VAL A 190 15.01 -4.69 2.62
CA VAL A 190 13.67 -5.25 2.51
C VAL A 190 13.73 -6.71 2.04
N GLU A 191 13.03 -7.59 2.74
CA GLU A 191 12.90 -9.02 2.45
C GLU A 191 11.50 -9.37 1.93
N LEU A 192 10.49 -8.70 2.49
CA LEU A 192 9.08 -8.79 2.13
C LEU A 192 8.66 -7.43 1.57
N TYR A 193 8.70 -7.32 0.24
CA TYR A 193 8.39 -6.09 -0.47
C TYR A 193 6.90 -6.02 -0.77
N LEU A 194 6.20 -5.05 -0.17
CA LEU A 194 4.76 -4.87 -0.30
C LEU A 194 4.47 -3.83 -1.38
N ALA A 195 3.70 -4.21 -2.39
CA ALA A 195 3.37 -3.38 -3.55
C ALA A 195 1.85 -3.25 -3.73
N PRO A 196 1.13 -2.58 -2.79
CA PRO A 196 -0.27 -2.27 -2.98
C PRO A 196 -0.44 -1.29 -4.14
N THR A 197 -1.50 -1.46 -4.94
CA THR A 197 -1.70 -0.70 -6.17
C THR A 197 -3.18 -0.56 -6.52
N ALA A 198 -3.47 0.40 -7.39
CA ALA A 198 -4.71 0.53 -8.16
C ALA A 198 -4.48 0.28 -9.68
N ASP A 199 -3.29 -0.11 -10.10
CA ASP A 199 -2.95 -0.40 -11.49
C ASP A 199 -3.29 -1.85 -11.86
N ALA A 200 -4.31 -2.05 -12.69
CA ALA A 200 -4.78 -3.37 -13.13
C ALA A 200 -4.31 -3.76 -14.55
N ARG A 201 -3.32 -3.05 -15.11
CA ARG A 201 -2.77 -3.35 -16.45
C ARG A 201 -1.82 -4.55 -16.41
N ASP A 202 -1.75 -5.27 -17.53
CA ASP A 202 -0.88 -6.45 -17.64
C ASP A 202 0.62 -6.10 -17.44
N THR A 203 1.03 -4.87 -17.80
CA THR A 203 2.38 -4.37 -17.57
C THR A 203 2.78 -4.35 -16.11
N TRP A 204 1.81 -4.25 -15.17
CA TRP A 204 2.06 -4.31 -13.74
C TRP A 204 2.65 -5.65 -13.29
N GLN A 205 2.25 -6.75 -13.92
CA GLN A 205 2.80 -8.08 -13.64
C GLN A 205 4.31 -8.15 -13.93
N SER A 206 4.73 -7.52 -15.03
CA SER A 206 6.16 -7.40 -15.38
C SER A 206 6.92 -6.58 -14.34
N THR A 207 6.30 -5.53 -13.80
CA THR A 207 6.89 -4.67 -12.76
C THR A 207 7.12 -5.45 -11.46
N LEU A 208 6.13 -6.22 -10.98
CA LEU A 208 6.27 -7.04 -9.78
C LEU A 208 7.42 -8.05 -9.90
N ARG A 209 7.51 -8.73 -11.04
CA ARG A 209 8.59 -9.70 -11.31
C ARG A 209 9.95 -9.02 -11.41
N HIS A 210 10.01 -7.84 -12.03
CA HIS A 210 11.25 -7.06 -12.12
C HIS A 210 11.76 -6.65 -10.73
N ILE A 211 10.88 -6.13 -9.86
CA ILE A 211 11.23 -5.74 -8.50
C ILE A 211 11.80 -6.93 -7.71
N ALA A 212 11.17 -8.10 -7.82
CA ALA A 212 11.62 -9.32 -7.16
C ALA A 212 13.04 -9.72 -7.63
N CYS A 213 13.27 -9.73 -8.95
CA CYS A 213 14.57 -10.06 -9.52
C CYS A 213 15.64 -9.01 -9.23
N GLU A 214 15.29 -7.71 -9.24
CA GLU A 214 16.22 -6.61 -8.95
C GLU A 214 16.61 -6.58 -7.47
N GLY A 215 15.63 -6.71 -6.55
CA GLY A 215 15.83 -6.60 -5.12
C GLY A 215 16.19 -7.91 -4.42
N ARG A 216 16.05 -9.06 -5.10
CA ARG A 216 16.19 -10.39 -4.51
C ARG A 216 15.36 -10.53 -3.23
N CYS A 217 14.08 -10.15 -3.33
CA CYS A 217 13.10 -10.17 -2.23
C CYS A 217 11.79 -10.78 -2.70
N PHE A 218 10.96 -11.26 -1.77
CA PHE A 218 9.59 -11.62 -2.09
C PHE A 218 8.78 -10.36 -2.36
N VAL A 219 7.93 -10.38 -3.40
CA VAL A 219 7.05 -9.26 -3.74
C VAL A 219 5.60 -9.68 -3.60
N LEU A 220 4.85 -8.95 -2.78
CA LEU A 220 3.42 -9.11 -2.58
C LEU A 220 2.71 -7.95 -3.29
N GLY A 221 2.18 -8.20 -4.49
CA GLY A 221 1.38 -7.23 -5.24
C GLY A 221 -0.09 -7.37 -4.86
N CYS A 222 -0.71 -6.30 -4.40
CA CYS A 222 -2.10 -6.29 -3.93
C CYS A 222 -2.92 -5.23 -4.66
N ASN A 223 -3.99 -5.64 -5.33
CA ASN A 223 -4.89 -4.76 -6.05
C ASN A 223 -6.34 -4.94 -5.58
N GLN A 224 -7.20 -3.99 -5.94
CA GLN A 224 -8.64 -4.09 -5.76
C GLN A 224 -9.29 -4.81 -6.95
N TYR A 225 -10.41 -5.49 -6.73
CA TYR A 225 -11.38 -5.77 -7.77
C TYR A 225 -12.57 -4.84 -7.56
N MET A 226 -12.95 -4.08 -8.59
CA MET A 226 -14.00 -3.08 -8.44
C MET A 226 -14.84 -2.93 -9.71
N THR A 227 -16.16 -2.91 -9.53
CA THR A 227 -17.12 -2.61 -10.58
C THR A 227 -17.83 -1.29 -10.31
N LYS A 228 -18.44 -0.73 -11.34
CA LYS A 228 -19.24 0.49 -11.25
C LYS A 228 -20.45 0.34 -10.31
N GLU A 229 -21.04 -0.86 -10.26
CA GLU A 229 -22.18 -1.17 -9.40
C GLU A 229 -21.87 -1.07 -7.89
N MET A 230 -20.61 -1.16 -7.49
CA MET A 230 -20.18 -1.02 -6.10
C MET A 230 -20.22 0.41 -5.58
N TYR A 231 -20.36 1.41 -6.47
CA TYR A 231 -20.50 2.80 -6.05
C TYR A 231 -21.86 3.09 -5.41
N PRO A 232 -21.91 4.01 -4.43
CA PRO A 232 -23.19 4.52 -3.89
C PRO A 232 -24.13 5.01 -5.01
N PRO A 233 -25.46 4.81 -4.87
CA PRO A 233 -26.42 5.14 -5.93
C PRO A 233 -26.36 6.59 -6.41
N ASP A 234 -26.07 7.53 -5.51
CA ASP A 234 -26.00 8.95 -5.87
C ASP A 234 -24.73 9.28 -6.66
N LEU A 235 -23.61 8.65 -6.36
CA LEU A 235 -22.37 8.81 -7.13
C LEU A 235 -22.49 8.16 -8.52
N LYS A 236 -23.20 7.03 -8.65
CA LYS A 236 -23.40 6.36 -9.96
C LYS A 236 -24.12 7.25 -10.98
N LYS A 237 -24.90 8.25 -10.55
CA LYS A 237 -25.59 9.20 -11.41
C LYS A 237 -24.67 10.25 -12.01
N LEU A 238 -23.45 10.40 -11.48
CA LEU A 238 -22.48 11.35 -12.02
C LEU A 238 -22.06 10.93 -13.42
N LYS A 239 -22.04 11.89 -14.34
CA LYS A 239 -21.66 11.64 -15.74
C LYS A 239 -20.28 10.99 -15.83
N GLU A 240 -19.32 11.46 -15.05
CA GLU A 240 -17.95 10.94 -15.02
C GLU A 240 -17.87 9.46 -14.62
N LEU A 241 -18.81 8.94 -13.81
CA LEU A 241 -18.90 7.52 -13.48
C LEU A 241 -19.75 6.74 -14.49
N SER A 242 -20.81 7.34 -15.04
CA SER A 242 -21.64 6.69 -16.07
C SER A 242 -20.83 6.32 -17.31
N ASP A 243 -19.83 7.14 -17.65
CA ASP A 243 -18.96 6.95 -18.81
C ASP A 243 -17.85 5.91 -18.56
N GLN A 244 -17.67 5.40 -17.32
CA GLN A 244 -16.67 4.39 -16.99
C GLN A 244 -17.12 2.98 -17.43
N PRO A 245 -16.17 2.06 -17.69
CA PRO A 245 -16.48 0.66 -17.97
C PRO A 245 -17.11 -0.02 -16.75
N GLU A 246 -17.87 -1.10 -16.96
CA GLU A 246 -18.52 -1.84 -15.89
C GLU A 246 -17.49 -2.38 -14.88
N VAL A 247 -16.45 -3.05 -15.35
CA VAL A 247 -15.31 -3.44 -14.53
C VAL A 247 -14.30 -2.31 -14.51
N MET A 248 -14.23 -1.57 -13.42
CA MET A 248 -13.36 -0.40 -13.26
C MET A 248 -11.95 -0.79 -12.83
N CYS A 249 -11.80 -1.90 -12.12
CA CYS A 249 -10.51 -2.47 -11.74
C CYS A 249 -10.64 -4.00 -11.71
N ARG A 250 -9.91 -4.68 -12.57
CA ARG A 250 -9.99 -6.14 -12.72
C ARG A 250 -9.13 -6.93 -11.73
N GLY A 251 -8.39 -6.26 -10.83
CA GLY A 251 -7.49 -6.94 -9.91
C GLY A 251 -6.09 -7.13 -10.49
N GLY A 252 -5.54 -8.33 -10.35
CA GLY A 252 -4.20 -8.70 -10.76
C GLY A 252 -3.23 -8.82 -9.58
N SER A 253 -3.74 -9.11 -8.39
CA SER A 253 -2.89 -9.42 -7.22
C SER A 253 -2.05 -10.66 -7.48
N ALA A 254 -0.79 -10.64 -7.04
CA ALA A 254 0.14 -11.75 -7.21
C ALA A 254 1.21 -11.78 -6.12
N ILE A 255 1.78 -12.97 -5.86
CA ILE A 255 2.90 -13.17 -4.95
C ILE A 255 4.06 -13.73 -5.76
N ILE A 256 5.22 -13.09 -5.69
CA ILE A 256 6.39 -13.38 -6.54
C ILE A 256 7.58 -13.75 -5.65
N SER A 257 8.32 -14.80 -6.07
CA SER A 257 9.57 -15.23 -5.43
C SER A 257 10.76 -14.31 -5.76
N PRO A 258 11.86 -14.35 -5.00
CA PRO A 258 13.07 -13.55 -5.27
C PRO A 258 13.70 -13.77 -6.65
N LEU A 259 13.38 -14.87 -7.33
CA LEU A 259 13.83 -15.18 -8.68
C LEU A 259 12.78 -14.87 -9.76
N GLY A 260 11.66 -14.21 -9.38
CA GLY A 260 10.64 -13.76 -10.31
C GLY A 260 9.58 -14.81 -10.67
N GLU A 261 9.54 -15.94 -9.95
CA GLU A 261 8.48 -16.96 -10.12
C GLU A 261 7.18 -16.50 -9.48
N VAL A 262 6.06 -16.78 -10.13
CA VAL A 262 4.73 -16.49 -9.59
C VAL A 262 4.34 -17.63 -8.65
N LEU A 263 4.31 -17.35 -7.35
CA LEU A 263 3.92 -18.31 -6.31
C LEU A 263 2.40 -18.42 -6.17
N ALA A 264 1.68 -17.31 -6.38
CA ALA A 264 0.22 -17.27 -6.39
C ALA A 264 -0.27 -16.11 -7.28
N GLY A 265 -1.40 -16.30 -7.96
CA GLY A 265 -1.98 -15.33 -8.89
C GLY A 265 -1.39 -15.43 -10.32
N PRO A 266 -1.56 -14.38 -11.16
CA PRO A 266 -2.37 -13.20 -10.87
C PRO A 266 -3.86 -13.52 -10.78
N LEU A 267 -4.55 -12.90 -9.82
CA LEU A 267 -5.99 -13.04 -9.63
C LEU A 267 -6.71 -11.91 -10.39
N PHE A 268 -7.51 -12.26 -11.38
CA PHE A 268 -8.27 -11.31 -12.19
C PHE A 268 -9.77 -11.50 -12.05
N ASP A 269 -10.51 -10.41 -12.25
CA ASP A 269 -11.97 -10.35 -12.49
C ASP A 269 -12.83 -10.93 -11.34
N GLN A 270 -12.29 -10.96 -10.12
CA GLN A 270 -13.01 -11.40 -8.91
C GLN A 270 -12.35 -10.90 -7.63
N GLU A 271 -13.09 -10.89 -6.52
CA GLU A 271 -12.54 -10.79 -5.18
C GLU A 271 -11.97 -12.15 -4.73
N GLY A 272 -10.99 -12.13 -3.84
CA GLY A 272 -10.42 -13.34 -3.26
C GLY A 272 -9.16 -13.07 -2.43
N ILE A 273 -8.69 -14.10 -1.75
CA ILE A 273 -7.47 -14.06 -0.96
C ILE A 273 -6.46 -15.03 -1.59
N LEU A 274 -5.31 -14.52 -2.00
CA LEU A 274 -4.19 -15.34 -2.45
C LEU A 274 -3.32 -15.72 -1.25
N PHE A 275 -2.88 -16.96 -1.21
CA PHE A 275 -1.98 -17.49 -0.19
C PHE A 275 -0.71 -18.05 -0.83
N ALA A 276 0.42 -17.85 -0.17
CA ALA A 276 1.68 -18.53 -0.49
C ALA A 276 2.47 -18.85 0.78
N SER A 277 3.23 -19.94 0.73
CA SER A 277 4.25 -20.26 1.73
C SER A 277 5.61 -19.87 1.18
N LEU A 278 6.29 -18.95 1.86
CA LEU A 278 7.58 -18.39 1.47
C LEU A 278 8.69 -19.10 2.23
N ASP A 279 9.71 -19.62 1.54
CA ASP A 279 10.96 -20.04 2.15
C ASP A 279 11.93 -18.86 2.21
N LEU A 280 12.04 -18.21 3.36
CA LEU A 280 12.89 -17.03 3.52
C LEU A 280 14.37 -17.31 3.25
N GLY A 281 14.82 -18.57 3.27
CA GLY A 281 16.16 -18.97 2.86
C GLY A 281 16.42 -18.75 1.36
N GLU A 282 15.38 -18.65 0.54
CA GLU A 282 15.50 -18.35 -0.89
C GLU A 282 16.11 -16.97 -1.15
N ILE A 283 15.90 -16.00 -0.26
CA ILE A 283 16.50 -14.66 -0.35
C ILE A 283 18.02 -14.75 -0.38
N ALA A 284 18.62 -15.51 0.55
CA ALA A 284 20.06 -15.67 0.60
C ALA A 284 20.60 -16.46 -0.61
N ARG A 285 19.87 -17.50 -1.04
CA ARG A 285 20.25 -18.29 -2.24
C ARG A 285 20.19 -17.46 -3.51
N SER A 286 19.16 -16.62 -3.66
CA SER A 286 19.00 -15.76 -4.84
C SER A 286 20.01 -14.61 -4.90
N LYS A 287 20.54 -14.17 -3.75
CA LYS A 287 21.58 -13.15 -3.68
C LYS A 287 22.99 -13.67 -4.01
N PHE A 288 23.16 -14.95 -4.22
CA PHE A 288 24.46 -15.54 -4.57
C PHE A 288 25.02 -14.97 -5.87
N ASP A 289 24.19 -14.83 -6.89
CA ASP A 289 24.60 -14.37 -8.23
C ASP A 289 24.33 -12.88 -8.45
N PHE A 290 23.43 -12.27 -7.68
CA PHE A 290 23.09 -10.86 -7.80
C PHE A 290 22.63 -10.25 -6.49
N ASP A 291 23.36 -9.26 -5.98
CA ASP A 291 22.95 -8.44 -4.83
C ASP A 291 23.18 -6.97 -5.16
N VAL A 292 22.10 -6.25 -5.49
CA VAL A 292 22.17 -4.86 -5.99
C VAL A 292 22.77 -3.88 -4.97
N VAL A 293 22.65 -4.18 -3.67
CA VAL A 293 23.23 -3.37 -2.58
C VAL A 293 24.51 -3.98 -2.01
N GLY A 294 24.89 -5.17 -2.46
CA GLY A 294 26.10 -5.90 -2.09
C GLY A 294 27.14 -5.89 -3.20
N HIS A 295 27.48 -7.07 -3.74
CA HIS A 295 28.59 -7.24 -4.70
C HIS A 295 28.31 -6.65 -6.10
N TYR A 296 27.08 -6.23 -6.41
CA TYR A 296 26.76 -5.44 -7.62
C TYR A 296 26.75 -3.93 -7.36
N ALA A 297 26.86 -3.47 -6.11
CA ALA A 297 26.99 -2.06 -5.82
C ALA A 297 28.33 -1.50 -6.28
N ARG A 298 28.32 -0.29 -6.81
CA ARG A 298 29.52 0.46 -7.25
C ARG A 298 29.53 1.83 -6.58
N PRO A 299 29.78 1.90 -5.25
CA PRO A 299 29.78 3.15 -4.50
C PRO A 299 30.89 4.11 -4.92
N ASP A 300 31.88 3.60 -5.66
CA ASP A 300 32.91 4.40 -6.33
C ASP A 300 32.39 5.15 -7.58
N VAL A 301 31.22 4.73 -8.12
CA VAL A 301 30.60 5.32 -9.34
C VAL A 301 29.26 5.98 -9.01
N PHE A 302 28.42 5.35 -8.19
CA PHE A 302 27.07 5.79 -7.90
C PHE A 302 26.82 5.87 -6.40
N GLN A 303 26.27 7.02 -5.96
CA GLN A 303 25.85 7.21 -4.58
C GLN A 303 24.42 7.76 -4.57
N LEU A 304 23.53 7.14 -3.82
CA LEU A 304 22.18 7.63 -3.55
C LEU A 304 22.18 8.36 -2.21
N VAL A 305 21.84 9.64 -2.22
CA VAL A 305 21.62 10.44 -1.02
C VAL A 305 20.12 10.56 -0.79
N ILE A 306 19.64 10.19 0.40
CA ILE A 306 18.23 10.21 0.77
C ILE A 306 18.05 11.23 1.89
N ASN A 307 17.09 12.15 1.73
CA ASN A 307 16.66 13.01 2.83
C ASN A 307 15.51 12.33 3.58
N GLU A 308 15.79 11.82 4.77
CA GLU A 308 14.79 11.15 5.63
C GLU A 308 14.26 12.08 6.75
N ASN A 309 14.56 13.36 6.68
CA ASN A 309 13.98 14.33 7.61
C ASN A 309 12.55 14.69 7.21
N PRO A 310 11.63 14.90 8.18
CA PRO A 310 10.29 15.37 7.89
C PRO A 310 10.31 16.76 7.25
N SER A 311 9.57 16.94 6.15
CA SER A 311 9.36 18.22 5.52
C SER A 311 8.31 19.02 6.29
N LEU A 312 8.75 19.88 7.22
CA LEU A 312 7.88 20.72 8.01
C LEU A 312 7.64 22.05 7.32
N PRO A 313 6.37 22.52 7.15
CA PRO A 313 6.06 23.81 6.54
C PRO A 313 6.50 24.98 7.43
N VAL A 314 6.66 24.72 8.73
CA VAL A 314 7.13 25.73 9.69
C VAL A 314 8.20 25.10 10.58
N VAL A 315 9.39 25.67 10.55
CA VAL A 315 10.49 25.34 11.46
C VAL A 315 10.71 26.55 12.36
N ARG A 316 10.68 26.36 13.69
CA ARG A 316 11.03 27.43 14.62
C ARG A 316 12.54 27.64 14.56
N ALA A 317 12.97 28.88 14.26
CA ALA A 317 14.37 29.24 14.40
C ALA A 317 14.76 29.09 15.88
N GLU A 318 15.80 28.32 16.16
CA GLU A 318 16.39 28.31 17.49
C GLU A 318 16.99 29.74 17.71
N ASN A 319 16.62 30.37 18.82
CA ASN A 319 17.28 31.61 19.24
C ASN A 319 18.76 31.26 19.46
N LYS A 320 19.64 31.77 18.59
CA LYS A 320 21.09 31.67 18.73
C LYS A 320 21.54 32.51 19.93
#